data_41c0e7b03ea5543745f411959649612f
#
_entry.id   41c0e7b03ea5543745f411959649612f
#
_cell.length_a   1.000
_cell.length_b   1.000
_cell.length_c   1.000
_cell.angle_alpha   90.00
_cell.angle_beta   90.00
_cell.angle_gamma   90.00
#
_symmetry.space_group_name_H-M   'P 1'
#
loop_
_entity.id
_entity.type
_entity.pdbx_description
1 polymer ?
#
loop_
_entity_poly.entity_id
_entity_poly.type
_entity_poly.pdbx_seq_one_letter_code
_entity_poly.pdbx_strand_id
1 'polypeptide(L)'
;MKFLAQLQNPPREFTAIPFWFLNGDLTDAELRRQLADFAAHGIYGVVLHPRMGLSPEITYLGERYFALIRTAVEAAAALDMKIVLYDEGMYPSGSASGLVVKDHPELASEGITLTQTVLPGDELLAQTENGALVVRKSGGTMRGLHWGEDDGEKNAPLTADILNPEAVHRFVQLTHEAYYREVKEYFGSTIIGFFTDEPSILGRNVSGMFPWTHGFAEIFRRAGGNAANLAALFDGRENDDTRLYHKLLLQREGEVYYGTLSRWCEAHGIGLMGHPHQSDDIEVEKYFAVPGPVSYTHLRAHET
;
A
#
# COMPACT_ATOMS: atom_id res chain seq x y z
N MET A 1 20.45 33.02 -16.84
CA MET A 1 21.63 32.79 -15.97
C MET A 1 21.30 32.04 -14.70
N LYS A 2 20.20 32.37 -13.98
CA LYS A 2 19.82 31.66 -12.72
C LYS A 2 19.53 30.17 -12.92
N PHE A 3 18.83 29.80 -14.00
CA PHE A 3 18.49 28.40 -14.32
C PHE A 3 19.73 27.53 -14.62
N LEU A 4 20.69 28.04 -15.38
CA LEU A 4 21.92 27.31 -15.71
C LEU A 4 22.78 27.07 -14.45
N ALA A 5 22.85 28.04 -13.54
CA ALA A 5 23.55 27.87 -12.27
C ALA A 5 22.88 26.83 -11.37
N GLN A 6 21.53 26.78 -11.35
CA GLN A 6 20.76 25.75 -10.62
C GLN A 6 20.90 24.36 -11.25
N LEU A 7 21.05 24.28 -12.58
CA LEU A 7 21.30 23.01 -13.26
C LEU A 7 22.70 22.47 -12.96
N GLN A 8 23.70 23.35 -12.85
CA GLN A 8 25.10 22.97 -12.53
C GLN A 8 25.31 22.65 -11.05
N ASN A 9 24.51 23.25 -10.19
CA ASN A 9 24.54 23.01 -8.74
C ASN A 9 23.09 23.02 -8.21
N PRO A 10 22.37 21.89 -8.37
CA PRO A 10 20.96 21.81 -7.99
C PRO A 10 20.80 21.95 -6.47
N PRO A 11 19.76 22.69 -6.03
CA PRO A 11 19.38 22.72 -4.63
C PRO A 11 19.12 21.32 -4.09
N ARG A 12 19.32 21.10 -2.78
CA ARG A 12 19.17 19.79 -2.11
C ARG A 12 17.77 19.18 -2.28
N GLU A 13 16.74 20.00 -2.50
CA GLU A 13 15.36 19.56 -2.76
C GLU A 13 15.19 18.77 -4.07
N PHE A 14 16.14 18.89 -5.01
CA PHE A 14 16.19 18.08 -6.24
C PHE A 14 17.07 16.83 -6.10
N THR A 15 17.17 16.29 -4.92
CA THR A 15 17.89 15.03 -4.66
C THR A 15 17.11 13.82 -5.14
N ALA A 16 17.80 12.73 -5.44
CA ALA A 16 17.17 11.41 -5.47
C ALA A 16 16.71 11.01 -4.06
N ILE A 17 15.59 10.31 -3.96
CA ILE A 17 15.05 9.77 -2.70
C ILE A 17 14.94 8.24 -2.86
N PRO A 18 16.05 7.49 -2.75
CA PRO A 18 16.06 6.05 -2.93
C PRO A 18 15.30 5.34 -1.81
N PHE A 19 14.78 4.14 -2.09
CA PHE A 19 14.38 3.20 -1.06
C PHE A 19 15.61 2.77 -0.27
N TRP A 20 15.59 3.06 1.01
CA TRP A 20 16.59 2.58 1.95
C TRP A 20 16.03 1.39 2.71
N PHE A 21 16.42 0.20 2.27
CA PHE A 21 15.90 -1.06 2.80
C PHE A 21 16.46 -1.34 4.20
N LEU A 22 15.56 -1.35 5.16
CA LEU A 22 15.85 -1.70 6.55
C LEU A 22 15.70 -3.21 6.72
N ASN A 23 16.81 -3.92 6.62
CA ASN A 23 16.88 -5.38 6.78
C ASN A 23 18.13 -5.77 7.59
N GLY A 24 18.18 -7.03 8.07
CA GLY A 24 19.26 -7.50 8.93
C GLY A 24 19.18 -6.96 10.37
N ASP A 25 20.31 -7.01 11.07
CA ASP A 25 20.46 -6.54 12.44
C ASP A 25 20.73 -5.04 12.45
N LEU A 26 19.68 -4.25 12.58
CA LEU A 26 19.80 -2.80 12.60
C LEU A 26 20.42 -2.31 13.91
N THR A 27 21.39 -1.40 13.81
CA THR A 27 22.00 -0.72 14.93
C THR A 27 21.97 0.80 14.74
N ASP A 28 21.92 1.54 15.85
CA ASP A 28 21.92 3.01 15.84
C ASP A 28 23.18 3.55 15.14
N ALA A 29 24.34 2.92 15.37
CA ALA A 29 25.61 3.33 14.77
C ALA A 29 25.61 3.17 13.25
N GLU A 30 25.08 2.04 12.75
CA GLU A 30 25.03 1.76 11.32
C GLU A 30 24.01 2.63 10.59
N LEU A 31 22.85 2.89 11.19
CA LEU A 31 21.85 3.82 10.63
C LEU A 31 22.46 5.23 10.47
N ARG A 32 23.14 5.74 11.51
CA ARG A 32 23.82 7.05 11.47
C ARG A 32 24.94 7.08 10.43
N ARG A 33 25.74 6.01 10.36
CA ARG A 33 26.83 5.89 9.39
C ARG A 33 26.32 5.92 7.94
N GLN A 34 25.26 5.15 7.62
CA GLN A 34 24.71 5.08 6.27
C GLN A 34 24.08 6.43 5.86
N LEU A 35 23.35 7.11 6.74
CA LEU A 35 22.81 8.44 6.44
C LEU A 35 23.90 9.47 6.18
N ALA A 36 24.99 9.44 6.96
CA ALA A 36 26.15 10.30 6.72
C ALA A 36 26.80 9.99 5.37
N ASP A 37 26.85 8.73 4.98
CA ASP A 37 27.38 8.30 3.68
C ASP A 37 26.51 8.77 2.51
N PHE A 38 25.17 8.64 2.62
CA PHE A 38 24.23 9.22 1.65
C PHE A 38 24.46 10.73 1.48
N ALA A 39 24.52 11.47 2.58
CA ALA A 39 24.73 12.92 2.53
C ALA A 39 26.08 13.30 1.91
N ALA A 40 27.15 12.54 2.22
CA ALA A 40 28.48 12.75 1.65
C ALA A 40 28.53 12.52 0.14
N HIS A 41 27.60 11.71 -0.41
CA HIS A 41 27.47 11.44 -1.83
C HIS A 41 26.37 12.26 -2.51
N GLY A 42 25.83 13.30 -1.85
CA GLY A 42 24.86 14.22 -2.44
C GLY A 42 23.42 13.71 -2.46
N ILE A 43 23.10 12.67 -1.69
CA ILE A 43 21.75 12.14 -1.51
C ILE A 43 21.19 12.73 -0.21
N TYR A 44 20.18 13.58 -0.33
CA TYR A 44 19.60 14.32 0.79
C TYR A 44 18.16 13.91 1.13
N GLY A 45 17.72 12.75 0.65
CA GLY A 45 16.46 12.15 1.01
C GLY A 45 16.48 10.64 0.87
N VAL A 46 15.67 9.93 1.69
CA VAL A 46 15.52 8.47 1.61
C VAL A 46 14.10 8.06 1.99
N VAL A 47 13.63 6.95 1.42
CA VAL A 47 12.42 6.27 1.90
C VAL A 47 12.86 5.21 2.92
N LEU A 48 12.41 5.32 4.17
CA LEU A 48 12.64 4.31 5.21
C LEU A 48 11.73 3.10 4.95
N HIS A 49 12.26 2.08 4.31
CA HIS A 49 11.49 0.93 3.84
C HIS A 49 11.88 -0.34 4.62
N PRO A 50 11.04 -0.80 5.58
CA PRO A 50 11.22 -2.11 6.20
C PRO A 50 11.15 -3.21 5.14
N ARG A 51 12.14 -4.09 5.11
CA ARG A 51 12.28 -5.09 4.04
C ARG A 51 12.50 -6.48 4.61
N MET A 52 12.22 -7.51 3.79
CA MET A 52 12.48 -8.90 4.12
C MET A 52 13.93 -9.10 4.59
N GLY A 53 14.09 -9.87 5.64
CA GLY A 53 15.36 -10.10 6.31
C GLY A 53 15.58 -9.19 7.52
N LEU A 54 14.58 -8.37 7.92
CA LEU A 54 14.61 -7.70 9.22
C LEU A 54 14.81 -8.73 10.32
N SER A 55 15.70 -8.41 11.29
CA SER A 55 15.99 -9.32 12.41
C SER A 55 14.71 -9.72 13.14
N PRO A 56 14.49 -11.01 13.46
CA PRO A 56 13.34 -11.46 14.24
C PRO A 56 13.24 -10.85 15.65
N GLU A 57 14.34 -10.30 16.15
CA GLU A 57 14.37 -9.56 17.42
C GLU A 57 13.73 -8.17 17.33
N ILE A 58 13.49 -7.68 16.12
CA ILE A 58 12.87 -6.38 15.85
C ILE A 58 11.43 -6.61 15.41
N THR A 59 10.51 -6.56 16.36
CA THR A 59 9.06 -6.62 16.05
C THR A 59 8.65 -5.37 15.28
N TYR A 60 8.04 -5.53 14.11
CA TYR A 60 7.50 -4.41 13.32
C TYR A 60 6.50 -3.59 14.14
N LEU A 61 6.62 -2.26 14.09
CA LEU A 61 5.86 -1.29 14.88
C LEU A 61 6.00 -1.45 16.42
N GLY A 62 6.95 -2.25 16.88
CA GLY A 62 7.26 -2.42 18.30
C GLY A 62 8.22 -1.36 18.83
N GLU A 63 8.49 -1.39 20.13
CA GLU A 63 9.34 -0.40 20.84
C GLU A 63 10.75 -0.28 20.22
N ARG A 64 11.42 -1.44 20.00
CA ARG A 64 12.76 -1.45 19.40
C ARG A 64 12.75 -0.92 17.96
N TYR A 65 11.73 -1.25 17.18
CA TYR A 65 11.55 -0.74 15.83
C TYR A 65 11.47 0.79 15.84
N PHE A 66 10.59 1.37 16.66
CA PHE A 66 10.44 2.83 16.74
C PHE A 66 11.66 3.54 17.31
N ALA A 67 12.41 2.91 18.23
CA ALA A 67 13.69 3.46 18.67
C ALA A 67 14.69 3.63 17.52
N LEU A 68 14.76 2.65 16.61
CA LEU A 68 15.60 2.71 15.42
C LEU A 68 15.11 3.76 14.40
N ILE A 69 13.78 3.82 14.19
CA ILE A 69 13.17 4.87 13.33
C ILE A 69 13.51 6.27 13.88
N ARG A 70 13.37 6.48 15.19
CA ARG A 70 13.72 7.75 15.84
C ARG A 70 15.20 8.09 15.62
N THR A 71 16.10 7.12 15.82
CA THR A 71 17.54 7.30 15.53
C THR A 71 17.79 7.73 14.08
N ALA A 72 17.11 7.10 13.11
CA ALA A 72 17.26 7.47 11.71
C ALA A 72 16.73 8.87 11.41
N VAL A 73 15.56 9.23 11.94
CA VAL A 73 14.95 10.55 11.75
C VAL A 73 15.79 11.66 12.38
N GLU A 74 16.29 11.45 13.61
CA GLU A 74 17.19 12.41 14.29
C GLU A 74 18.50 12.62 13.51
N ALA A 75 19.08 11.52 13.01
CA ALA A 75 20.31 11.60 12.22
C ALA A 75 20.08 12.33 10.88
N ALA A 76 18.96 12.07 10.22
CA ALA A 76 18.57 12.77 8.98
C ALA A 76 18.35 14.28 9.25
N ALA A 77 17.66 14.62 10.35
CA ALA A 77 17.45 16.01 10.75
C ALA A 77 18.78 16.76 10.97
N ALA A 78 19.74 16.11 11.65
CA ALA A 78 21.06 16.69 11.89
C ALA A 78 21.88 16.91 10.60
N LEU A 79 21.57 16.18 9.53
CA LEU A 79 22.23 16.28 8.23
C LEU A 79 21.44 17.12 7.22
N ASP A 80 20.34 17.73 7.63
CA ASP A 80 19.39 18.45 6.76
C ASP A 80 18.89 17.57 5.59
N MET A 81 18.65 16.29 5.87
CA MET A 81 18.07 15.31 4.95
C MET A 81 16.56 15.21 5.13
N LYS A 82 15.88 14.70 4.10
CA LYS A 82 14.44 14.42 4.12
C LYS A 82 14.18 12.92 4.26
N ILE A 83 13.11 12.60 4.98
CA ILE A 83 12.63 11.24 5.17
C ILE A 83 11.23 11.13 4.58
N VAL A 84 11.00 10.09 3.82
CA VAL A 84 9.69 9.57 3.48
C VAL A 84 9.51 8.28 4.27
N LEU A 85 8.45 8.18 5.05
CA LEU A 85 8.13 6.96 5.78
C LEU A 85 7.42 5.98 4.85
N TYR A 86 7.78 4.72 4.90
CA TYR A 86 7.06 3.66 4.18
C TYR A 86 5.97 3.12 5.09
N ASP A 87 4.74 3.03 4.59
CA ASP A 87 3.56 2.78 5.41
C ASP A 87 3.31 1.29 5.71
N GLU A 88 4.17 0.40 5.21
CA GLU A 88 3.98 -1.04 5.33
C GLU A 88 5.23 -1.75 5.87
N GLY A 89 5.02 -2.94 6.42
CA GLY A 89 6.09 -3.90 6.69
C GLY A 89 6.26 -4.84 5.50
N MET A 90 7.08 -4.50 4.55
CA MET A 90 7.38 -5.17 3.28
C MET A 90 6.49 -4.69 2.13
N TYR A 91 5.57 -5.50 1.55
CA TYR A 91 4.87 -5.24 0.28
C TYR A 91 3.76 -6.28 0.01
N PRO A 92 2.63 -5.90 -0.60
CA PRO A 92 2.14 -4.56 -0.91
C PRO A 92 1.55 -3.83 0.30
N SER A 93 1.33 -2.50 0.18
CA SER A 93 0.78 -1.69 1.26
C SER A 93 -0.69 -1.98 1.57
N GLY A 94 -1.12 -1.66 2.81
CA GLY A 94 -2.51 -1.66 3.25
C GLY A 94 -2.86 -2.65 4.36
N SER A 95 -1.91 -3.49 4.81
CA SER A 95 -2.18 -4.59 5.75
C SER A 95 -1.40 -4.51 7.07
N ALA A 96 -0.43 -3.58 7.17
CA ALA A 96 0.47 -3.45 8.33
C ALA A 96 1.13 -4.79 8.70
N SER A 97 1.76 -5.46 7.72
CA SER A 97 2.34 -6.82 7.89
C SER A 97 1.32 -7.83 8.43
N GLY A 98 0.07 -7.74 7.96
CA GLY A 98 -1.03 -8.60 8.39
C GLY A 98 -1.68 -8.24 9.73
N LEU A 99 -1.19 -7.22 10.44
CA LEU A 99 -1.72 -6.81 11.74
C LEU A 99 -3.16 -6.27 11.68
N VAL A 100 -3.59 -5.75 10.52
CA VAL A 100 -4.98 -5.31 10.31
C VAL A 100 -5.93 -6.50 10.49
N VAL A 101 -5.57 -7.68 10.00
CA VAL A 101 -6.43 -8.87 9.94
C VAL A 101 -6.23 -9.81 11.13
N LYS A 102 -5.07 -9.73 11.81
CA LYS A 102 -4.63 -10.71 12.83
C LYS A 102 -5.70 -11.06 13.87
N ASP A 103 -6.36 -10.05 14.43
CA ASP A 103 -7.43 -10.24 15.44
C ASP A 103 -8.82 -9.84 14.90
N HIS A 104 -8.89 -9.56 13.59
CA HIS A 104 -10.05 -9.06 12.86
C HIS A 104 -10.19 -9.76 11.50
N PRO A 105 -10.45 -11.08 11.48
CA PRO A 105 -10.54 -11.84 10.23
C PRO A 105 -11.65 -11.35 9.29
N GLU A 106 -12.65 -10.64 9.82
CA GLU A 106 -13.68 -9.98 9.03
C GLU A 106 -13.14 -8.88 8.12
N LEU A 107 -11.98 -8.29 8.47
CA LEU A 107 -11.31 -7.24 7.68
C LEU A 107 -10.37 -7.79 6.60
N ALA A 108 -10.27 -9.11 6.45
CA ALA A 108 -9.50 -9.71 5.36
C ALA A 108 -10.16 -9.42 4.00
N SER A 109 -9.34 -9.32 2.95
CA SER A 109 -9.78 -9.07 1.59
C SER A 109 -10.82 -10.08 1.09
N GLU A 110 -11.77 -9.60 0.27
CA GLU A 110 -12.88 -10.37 -0.27
C GLU A 110 -12.90 -10.27 -1.80
N GLY A 111 -13.47 -11.29 -2.42
CA GLY A 111 -13.70 -11.29 -3.85
C GLY A 111 -14.93 -12.08 -4.23
N ILE A 112 -15.45 -11.81 -5.44
CA ILE A 112 -16.48 -12.62 -6.06
C ILE A 112 -15.84 -13.76 -6.85
N THR A 113 -16.49 -14.92 -6.80
CA THR A 113 -16.11 -16.08 -7.61
C THR A 113 -17.35 -16.80 -8.12
N LEU A 114 -17.22 -17.45 -9.29
CA LEU A 114 -18.27 -18.28 -9.87
C LEU A 114 -18.01 -19.74 -9.50
N THR A 115 -18.95 -20.39 -8.82
CA THR A 115 -18.76 -21.74 -8.27
C THR A 115 -19.98 -22.62 -8.42
N GLN A 116 -19.76 -23.93 -8.52
CA GLN A 116 -20.84 -24.93 -8.46
C GLN A 116 -21.20 -25.30 -7.01
N THR A 117 -20.34 -24.97 -6.04
CA THR A 117 -20.53 -25.31 -4.65
C THR A 117 -20.42 -24.08 -3.77
N VAL A 118 -21.52 -23.73 -3.13
CA VAL A 118 -21.57 -22.65 -2.11
C VAL A 118 -21.07 -23.25 -0.79
N LEU A 119 -20.06 -22.62 -0.20
CA LEU A 119 -19.46 -23.07 1.07
C LEU A 119 -20.10 -22.34 2.27
N PRO A 120 -20.01 -22.89 3.49
CA PRO A 120 -20.37 -22.14 4.69
C PRO A 120 -19.54 -20.87 4.80
N GLY A 121 -20.21 -19.73 4.95
CA GLY A 121 -19.57 -18.41 5.01
C GLY A 121 -19.56 -17.64 3.68
N ASP A 122 -19.93 -18.27 2.57
CA ASP A 122 -20.13 -17.55 1.30
C ASP A 122 -21.40 -16.70 1.36
N GLU A 123 -21.34 -15.48 0.85
CA GLU A 123 -22.50 -14.64 0.59
C GLU A 123 -22.96 -14.83 -0.87
N LEU A 124 -24.18 -15.33 -1.06
CA LEU A 124 -24.74 -15.51 -2.41
C LEU A 124 -25.18 -14.16 -3.00
N LEU A 125 -24.54 -13.73 -4.08
CA LEU A 125 -24.94 -12.52 -4.83
C LEU A 125 -25.98 -12.82 -5.89
N ALA A 126 -25.80 -13.90 -6.66
CA ALA A 126 -26.71 -14.29 -7.73
C ALA A 126 -26.58 -15.78 -8.08
N GLN A 127 -27.69 -16.35 -8.55
CA GLN A 127 -27.67 -17.64 -9.24
C GLN A 127 -27.63 -17.40 -10.75
N THR A 128 -26.74 -18.07 -11.46
CA THR A 128 -26.56 -17.95 -12.92
C THR A 128 -26.68 -19.32 -13.57
N GLU A 129 -26.72 -19.36 -14.91
CA GLU A 129 -26.70 -20.63 -15.67
C GLU A 129 -25.39 -21.40 -15.49
N ASN A 130 -24.28 -20.66 -15.18
CA ASN A 130 -22.94 -21.20 -15.03
C ASN A 130 -22.56 -21.52 -13.57
N GLY A 131 -23.48 -21.35 -12.62
CA GLY A 131 -23.27 -21.60 -11.19
C GLY A 131 -23.66 -20.41 -10.32
N ALA A 132 -23.32 -20.49 -9.05
CA ALA A 132 -23.56 -19.44 -8.08
C ALA A 132 -22.41 -18.41 -8.12
N LEU A 133 -22.76 -17.14 -8.21
CA LEU A 133 -21.85 -16.04 -7.98
C LEU A 133 -21.86 -15.70 -6.48
N VAL A 134 -20.75 -15.89 -5.81
CA VAL A 134 -20.64 -15.73 -4.36
C VAL A 134 -19.48 -14.81 -3.98
N VAL A 135 -19.64 -14.12 -2.84
CA VAL A 135 -18.53 -13.42 -2.17
C VAL A 135 -17.91 -14.36 -1.16
N ARG A 136 -16.59 -14.39 -1.09
CA ARG A 136 -15.83 -15.08 -0.05
C ARG A 136 -14.50 -14.37 0.22
N LYS A 137 -13.87 -14.72 1.35
CA LYS A 137 -12.52 -14.25 1.64
C LYS A 137 -11.55 -14.71 0.56
N SER A 138 -10.68 -13.79 0.09
CA SER A 138 -9.77 -14.08 -1.01
C SER A 138 -8.71 -15.12 -0.64
N GLY A 139 -8.32 -15.15 0.65
CA GLY A 139 -7.17 -15.92 1.11
C GLY A 139 -5.83 -15.38 0.58
N GLY A 140 -5.85 -14.21 -0.04
CA GLY A 140 -4.67 -13.56 -0.56
C GLY A 140 -3.70 -13.13 0.54
N THR A 141 -2.43 -13.19 0.22
CA THR A 141 -1.33 -12.88 1.14
C THR A 141 -0.54 -11.67 0.67
N MET A 142 0.26 -11.13 1.56
CA MET A 142 1.33 -10.19 1.26
C MET A 142 2.69 -10.82 1.57
N ARG A 143 3.76 -10.19 1.17
CA ARG A 143 5.11 -10.57 1.56
C ARG A 143 5.39 -10.06 2.97
N GLY A 144 5.94 -10.90 3.83
CA GLY A 144 6.29 -10.53 5.20
C GLY A 144 7.73 -10.07 5.36
N LEU A 145 8.07 -9.64 6.57
CA LEU A 145 9.39 -9.07 6.90
C LEU A 145 10.44 -10.13 7.22
N HIS A 146 10.02 -11.32 7.63
CA HIS A 146 10.95 -12.37 8.06
C HIS A 146 11.02 -13.50 7.03
N TRP A 147 12.12 -14.24 7.05
CA TRP A 147 12.27 -15.44 6.22
C TRP A 147 11.20 -16.46 6.59
N GLY A 148 10.55 -17.06 5.60
CA GLY A 148 9.43 -17.98 5.77
C GLY A 148 8.06 -17.32 5.78
N GLU A 149 7.99 -16.00 5.54
CA GLU A 149 6.76 -15.21 5.41
C GLU A 149 6.57 -14.66 3.99
N ASP A 150 7.33 -15.17 3.01
CA ASP A 150 7.17 -14.69 1.64
C ASP A 150 5.90 -15.21 1.01
N ASP A 151 5.54 -14.59 -0.06
CA ASP A 151 4.40 -14.86 -0.90
C ASP A 151 4.29 -16.36 -1.27
N GLY A 152 3.14 -16.97 -0.92
CA GLY A 152 2.92 -18.40 -1.10
C GLY A 152 3.50 -19.31 0.01
N GLU A 153 4.23 -18.77 0.98
CA GLU A 153 4.70 -19.51 2.15
C GLU A 153 3.61 -19.63 3.22
N LYS A 154 3.73 -20.64 4.09
CA LYS A 154 2.69 -20.95 5.10
C LYS A 154 2.42 -19.80 6.07
N ASN A 155 3.44 -19.02 6.38
CA ASN A 155 3.37 -17.93 7.35
C ASN A 155 3.21 -16.55 6.69
N ALA A 156 2.99 -16.50 5.37
CA ALA A 156 2.73 -15.25 4.68
C ALA A 156 1.51 -14.52 5.30
N PRO A 157 1.64 -13.23 5.65
CA PRO A 157 0.54 -12.49 6.26
C PRO A 157 -0.65 -12.35 5.32
N LEU A 158 -1.87 -12.35 5.88
CA LEU A 158 -3.10 -12.13 5.11
C LEU A 158 -3.26 -10.66 4.73
N THR A 159 -3.78 -10.44 3.53
CA THR A 159 -4.09 -9.10 3.02
C THR A 159 -5.40 -8.56 3.58
N ALA A 160 -5.41 -7.31 3.99
CA ALA A 160 -6.59 -6.60 4.43
C ALA A 160 -7.44 -6.12 3.25
N ASP A 161 -8.73 -5.90 3.50
CA ASP A 161 -9.67 -5.34 2.54
C ASP A 161 -9.51 -3.81 2.44
N ILE A 162 -8.69 -3.34 1.51
CA ILE A 162 -8.44 -1.90 1.30
C ILE A 162 -9.65 -1.15 0.71
N LEU A 163 -10.71 -1.84 0.30
CA LEU A 163 -11.98 -1.24 -0.11
C LEU A 163 -12.92 -1.04 1.09
N ASN A 164 -12.60 -1.60 2.26
CA ASN A 164 -13.37 -1.50 3.49
C ASN A 164 -12.87 -0.34 4.35
N PRO A 165 -13.69 0.70 4.65
CA PRO A 165 -13.27 1.83 5.47
C PRO A 165 -12.76 1.44 6.86
N GLU A 166 -13.31 0.38 7.47
CA GLU A 166 -12.86 -0.07 8.79
C GLU A 166 -11.45 -0.65 8.74
N ALA A 167 -11.14 -1.45 7.71
CA ALA A 167 -9.81 -1.99 7.50
C ALA A 167 -8.79 -0.88 7.24
N VAL A 168 -9.14 0.11 6.40
CA VAL A 168 -8.25 1.25 6.11
C VAL A 168 -8.05 2.14 7.34
N HIS A 169 -9.09 2.42 8.13
CA HIS A 169 -8.95 3.15 9.39
C HIS A 169 -8.03 2.41 10.37
N ARG A 170 -8.18 1.08 10.49
CA ARG A 170 -7.30 0.27 11.33
C ARG A 170 -5.85 0.29 10.82
N PHE A 171 -5.65 0.22 9.51
CA PHE A 171 -4.33 0.37 8.91
C PHE A 171 -3.68 1.70 9.29
N VAL A 172 -4.41 2.82 9.15
CA VAL A 172 -3.93 4.16 9.54
C VAL A 172 -3.60 4.22 11.03
N GLN A 173 -4.43 3.65 11.90
CA GLN A 173 -4.19 3.61 13.35
C GLN A 173 -2.91 2.82 13.71
N LEU A 174 -2.69 1.69 13.06
CA LEU A 174 -1.54 0.82 13.32
C LEU A 174 -0.24 1.40 12.78
N THR A 175 -0.28 2.12 11.66
CA THR A 175 0.89 2.63 10.96
C THR A 175 1.04 4.14 11.16
N HIS A 176 0.31 4.95 10.42
CA HIS A 176 0.44 6.41 10.37
C HIS A 176 0.36 7.07 11.74
N GLU A 177 -0.66 6.74 12.54
CA GLU A 177 -0.82 7.26 13.90
C GLU A 177 0.29 6.80 14.85
N ALA A 178 0.81 5.58 14.66
CA ALA A 178 1.91 5.08 15.46
C ALA A 178 3.21 5.85 15.15
N TYR A 179 3.54 6.04 13.87
CA TYR A 179 4.67 6.88 13.49
C TYR A 179 4.51 8.32 13.96
N TYR A 180 3.32 8.91 13.80
CA TYR A 180 3.07 10.27 14.26
C TYR A 180 3.28 10.40 15.76
N ARG A 181 2.76 9.48 16.56
CA ARG A 181 2.96 9.47 18.01
C ARG A 181 4.43 9.45 18.41
N GLU A 182 5.27 8.73 17.65
CA GLU A 182 6.67 8.50 17.97
C GLU A 182 7.62 9.62 17.50
N VAL A 183 7.33 10.25 16.34
CA VAL A 183 8.27 11.19 15.69
C VAL A 183 7.59 12.46 15.15
N LYS A 184 6.44 12.86 15.73
CA LYS A 184 5.62 14.00 15.27
C LYS A 184 6.36 15.33 15.15
N GLU A 185 7.36 15.56 16.01
CA GLU A 185 8.15 16.79 16.04
C GLU A 185 8.96 17.04 14.76
N TYR A 186 9.10 16.01 13.91
CA TYR A 186 9.81 16.06 12.63
C TYR A 186 8.88 16.17 11.42
N PHE A 187 7.55 16.06 11.62
CA PHE A 187 6.58 16.13 10.53
C PHE A 187 6.56 17.54 9.91
N GLY A 188 6.47 17.61 8.58
CA GLY A 188 6.51 18.83 7.79
C GLY A 188 7.90 19.50 7.72
N SER A 189 8.89 18.93 8.39
CA SER A 189 10.28 19.43 8.36
C SER A 189 11.25 18.39 7.79
N THR A 190 11.63 17.40 8.57
CA THR A 190 12.47 16.27 8.16
C THR A 190 11.62 15.18 7.50
N ILE A 191 10.48 14.82 8.09
CA ILE A 191 9.53 13.88 7.51
C ILE A 191 8.59 14.66 6.57
N ILE A 192 8.63 14.33 5.28
CA ILE A 192 7.90 15.06 4.24
C ILE A 192 6.73 14.26 3.64
N GLY A 193 6.64 12.97 3.92
CA GLY A 193 5.55 12.15 3.37
C GLY A 193 5.53 10.73 3.89
N PHE A 194 4.42 10.05 3.57
CA PHE A 194 4.31 8.60 3.57
C PHE A 194 4.33 8.07 2.15
N PHE A 195 5.00 6.94 1.96
CA PHE A 195 4.99 6.19 0.72
C PHE A 195 4.10 4.96 0.87
N THR A 196 3.06 4.87 0.02
CA THR A 196 2.21 3.68 -0.12
C THR A 196 2.56 2.98 -1.43
N ASP A 197 2.70 1.64 -1.39
CA ASP A 197 3.32 0.89 -2.49
C ASP A 197 2.39 -0.18 -3.03
N GLU A 198 1.87 0.04 -4.24
CA GLU A 198 1.04 -0.88 -5.04
C GLU A 198 0.02 -1.67 -4.18
N PRO A 199 -0.86 -1.01 -3.41
CA PRO A 199 -1.78 -1.69 -2.50
C PRO A 199 -2.61 -2.72 -3.26
N SER A 200 -2.69 -3.97 -2.77
CA SER A 200 -3.36 -5.05 -3.47
C SER A 200 -4.74 -5.31 -2.91
N ILE A 201 -5.77 -5.24 -3.77
CA ILE A 201 -7.16 -5.40 -3.34
C ILE A 201 -7.46 -6.84 -2.88
N LEU A 202 -7.00 -7.84 -3.63
CA LEU A 202 -7.23 -9.25 -3.31
C LEU A 202 -6.09 -9.91 -2.54
N GLY A 203 -4.92 -9.25 -2.51
CA GLY A 203 -3.67 -9.87 -2.12
C GLY A 203 -3.03 -10.65 -3.25
N ARG A 204 -1.89 -11.23 -2.95
CA ARG A 204 -1.11 -12.05 -3.88
C ARG A 204 -1.58 -13.50 -3.84
N ASN A 205 -1.22 -14.28 -4.87
CA ASN A 205 -1.57 -15.71 -5.02
C ASN A 205 -3.07 -16.01 -5.11
N VAL A 206 -3.88 -15.04 -5.53
CA VAL A 206 -5.31 -15.22 -5.77
C VAL A 206 -5.57 -15.37 -7.26
N SER A 207 -6.37 -16.35 -7.63
CA SER A 207 -6.81 -16.58 -9.00
C SER A 207 -8.29 -16.96 -9.06
N GLY A 208 -8.95 -16.65 -10.18
CA GLY A 208 -10.37 -16.97 -10.39
C GLY A 208 -11.32 -16.19 -9.49
N MET A 209 -10.89 -15.01 -9.02
CA MET A 209 -11.68 -14.07 -8.25
C MET A 209 -11.55 -12.67 -8.80
N PHE A 210 -12.60 -11.88 -8.61
CA PHE A 210 -12.60 -10.44 -8.87
C PHE A 210 -12.84 -9.68 -7.56
N PRO A 211 -12.25 -8.49 -7.37
CA PRO A 211 -12.36 -7.72 -6.13
C PRO A 211 -13.80 -7.48 -5.68
N TRP A 212 -14.01 -7.56 -4.38
CA TRP A 212 -15.28 -7.21 -3.73
C TRP A 212 -15.02 -6.74 -2.32
N THR A 213 -16.04 -6.11 -1.69
CA THR A 213 -15.97 -5.70 -0.29
C THR A 213 -17.36 -5.71 0.33
N HIS A 214 -17.40 -5.77 1.65
CA HIS A 214 -18.65 -5.67 2.40
C HIS A 214 -19.45 -4.41 2.04
N GLY A 215 -20.76 -4.58 1.81
CA GLY A 215 -21.67 -3.49 1.45
C GLY A 215 -21.61 -3.03 -0.01
N PHE A 216 -20.68 -3.56 -0.83
CA PHE A 216 -20.55 -3.15 -2.23
C PHE A 216 -21.72 -3.61 -3.09
N ALA A 217 -22.39 -4.71 -2.75
CA ALA A 217 -23.60 -5.18 -3.41
C ALA A 217 -24.71 -4.11 -3.43
N GLU A 218 -24.90 -3.42 -2.31
CA GLU A 218 -25.89 -2.36 -2.21
C GLU A 218 -25.51 -1.12 -3.04
N ILE A 219 -24.23 -0.74 -3.05
CA ILE A 219 -23.70 0.35 -3.88
C ILE A 219 -23.96 0.03 -5.36
N PHE A 220 -23.59 -1.18 -5.78
CA PHE A 220 -23.75 -1.64 -7.15
C PHE A 220 -25.21 -1.66 -7.59
N ARG A 221 -26.09 -2.22 -6.74
CA ARG A 221 -27.54 -2.26 -7.00
C ARG A 221 -28.15 -0.85 -7.08
N ARG A 222 -27.78 0.09 -6.18
CA ARG A 222 -28.26 1.49 -6.23
C ARG A 222 -27.85 2.23 -7.48
N ALA A 223 -26.69 1.89 -8.03
CA ALA A 223 -26.20 2.43 -9.30
C ALA A 223 -26.89 1.81 -10.53
N GLY A 224 -27.83 0.87 -10.34
CA GLY A 224 -28.58 0.20 -11.39
C GLY A 224 -27.96 -1.12 -11.87
N GLY A 225 -26.91 -1.61 -11.18
CA GLY A 225 -26.23 -2.84 -11.53
C GLY A 225 -27.00 -4.11 -11.19
N ASN A 226 -26.87 -5.14 -12.02
CA ASN A 226 -27.39 -6.48 -11.82
C ASN A 226 -26.24 -7.46 -11.61
N ALA A 227 -26.09 -7.99 -10.37
CA ALA A 227 -25.00 -8.87 -10.01
C ALA A 227 -24.93 -10.17 -10.85
N ALA A 228 -26.05 -10.70 -11.32
CA ALA A 228 -26.03 -11.90 -12.17
C ALA A 228 -25.23 -11.71 -13.45
N ASN A 229 -25.19 -10.49 -14.01
CA ASN A 229 -24.47 -10.18 -15.23
C ASN A 229 -22.96 -10.08 -15.02
N LEU A 230 -22.48 -10.01 -13.76
CA LEU A 230 -21.04 -10.05 -13.43
C LEU A 230 -20.42 -11.43 -13.68
N ALA A 231 -21.22 -12.48 -13.89
CA ALA A 231 -20.71 -13.76 -14.38
C ALA A 231 -19.89 -13.63 -15.69
N ALA A 232 -20.15 -12.60 -16.49
CA ALA A 232 -19.41 -12.30 -17.72
C ALA A 232 -17.91 -11.99 -17.47
N LEU A 233 -17.53 -11.51 -16.27
CA LEU A 233 -16.13 -11.29 -15.88
C LEU A 233 -15.29 -12.56 -16.00
N PHE A 234 -15.88 -13.72 -15.65
CA PHE A 234 -15.20 -15.02 -15.64
C PHE A 234 -14.98 -15.61 -17.04
N ASP A 235 -15.71 -15.10 -18.04
CA ASP A 235 -15.57 -15.44 -19.45
C ASP A 235 -14.79 -14.37 -20.24
N GLY A 236 -14.29 -13.33 -19.56
CA GLY A 236 -13.63 -12.18 -20.20
C GLY A 236 -14.54 -11.35 -21.12
N ARG A 237 -15.85 -11.40 -20.89
CA ARG A 237 -16.84 -10.64 -21.67
C ARG A 237 -17.21 -9.35 -20.99
N GLU A 238 -17.33 -8.27 -21.76
CA GLU A 238 -17.83 -6.98 -21.29
C GLU A 238 -19.34 -6.84 -21.51
N ASN A 239 -19.99 -6.19 -20.53
CA ASN A 239 -21.35 -5.69 -20.62
C ASN A 239 -21.48 -4.40 -19.79
N ASP A 240 -22.67 -3.79 -19.75
CA ASP A 240 -22.88 -2.55 -19.01
C ASP A 240 -22.63 -2.72 -17.51
N ASP A 241 -22.96 -3.87 -16.93
CA ASP A 241 -22.77 -4.18 -15.53
C ASP A 241 -21.29 -4.39 -15.17
N THR A 242 -20.52 -5.05 -16.04
CA THR A 242 -19.06 -5.21 -15.81
C THR A 242 -18.34 -3.87 -15.92
N ARG A 243 -18.73 -2.98 -16.83
CA ARG A 243 -18.19 -1.62 -16.90
C ARG A 243 -18.57 -0.79 -15.68
N LEU A 244 -19.82 -0.87 -15.23
CA LEU A 244 -20.27 -0.22 -14.00
C LEU A 244 -19.50 -0.72 -12.78
N TYR A 245 -19.28 -2.04 -12.67
CA TYR A 245 -18.51 -2.68 -11.63
C TYR A 245 -17.09 -2.10 -11.55
N HIS A 246 -16.34 -2.10 -12.66
CA HIS A 246 -14.97 -1.56 -12.68
C HIS A 246 -14.92 -0.08 -12.30
N LYS A 247 -15.87 0.72 -12.81
CA LYS A 247 -15.98 2.14 -12.46
C LYS A 247 -16.19 2.35 -10.96
N LEU A 248 -17.16 1.63 -10.36
CA LEU A 248 -17.47 1.77 -8.93
C LEU A 248 -16.35 1.23 -8.05
N LEU A 249 -15.65 0.19 -8.48
CA LEU A 249 -14.52 -0.38 -7.78
C LEU A 249 -13.38 0.64 -7.70
N LEU A 250 -12.99 1.25 -8.83
CA LEU A 250 -11.93 2.26 -8.89
C LEU A 250 -12.29 3.50 -8.07
N GLN A 251 -13.55 3.95 -8.13
CA GLN A 251 -14.02 5.05 -7.28
C GLN A 251 -13.91 4.70 -5.80
N ARG A 252 -14.33 3.48 -5.43
CA ARG A 252 -14.28 2.99 -4.04
C ARG A 252 -12.85 2.92 -3.52
N GLU A 253 -11.92 2.36 -4.29
CA GLU A 253 -10.50 2.30 -3.96
C GLU A 253 -9.93 3.71 -3.78
N GLY A 254 -10.18 4.60 -4.73
CA GLY A 254 -9.75 5.99 -4.68
C GLY A 254 -10.23 6.72 -3.44
N GLU A 255 -11.52 6.63 -3.11
CA GLU A 255 -12.12 7.36 -1.98
C GLU A 255 -11.74 6.76 -0.62
N VAL A 256 -11.78 5.43 -0.51
CA VAL A 256 -11.62 4.71 0.76
C VAL A 256 -10.15 4.57 1.12
N TYR A 257 -9.30 4.11 0.22
CA TYR A 257 -7.89 3.91 0.50
C TYR A 257 -7.09 5.21 0.31
N TYR A 258 -6.84 5.59 -0.93
CA TYR A 258 -5.95 6.74 -1.23
C TYR A 258 -6.47 8.05 -0.66
N GLY A 259 -7.78 8.30 -0.75
CA GLY A 259 -8.39 9.51 -0.19
C GLY A 259 -8.29 9.60 1.33
N THR A 260 -8.35 8.46 2.03
CA THR A 260 -8.17 8.44 3.50
C THR A 260 -6.72 8.73 3.87
N LEU A 261 -5.75 8.10 3.20
CA LEU A 261 -4.32 8.33 3.45
C LEU A 261 -3.93 9.77 3.10
N SER A 262 -4.38 10.28 1.94
CA SER A 262 -4.11 11.65 1.50
C SER A 262 -4.59 12.68 2.51
N ARG A 263 -5.87 12.60 2.91
CA ARG A 263 -6.43 13.51 3.93
C ARG A 263 -5.70 13.45 5.26
N TRP A 264 -5.29 12.24 5.67
CA TRP A 264 -4.52 12.08 6.89
C TRP A 264 -3.15 12.77 6.77
N CYS A 265 -2.42 12.54 5.69
CA CYS A 265 -1.13 13.17 5.42
C CYS A 265 -1.23 14.70 5.39
N GLU A 266 -2.21 15.25 4.66
CA GLU A 266 -2.47 16.69 4.60
C GLU A 266 -2.75 17.30 5.97
N ALA A 267 -3.58 16.64 6.79
CA ALA A 267 -3.90 17.10 8.14
C ALA A 267 -2.67 17.13 9.07
N HIS A 268 -1.62 16.39 8.74
CA HIS A 268 -0.37 16.32 9.50
C HIS A 268 0.80 17.07 8.83
N GLY A 269 0.52 17.88 7.79
CA GLY A 269 1.49 18.76 7.12
C GLY A 269 2.54 18.03 6.30
N ILE A 270 2.23 16.83 5.79
CA ILE A 270 3.08 16.01 4.92
C ILE A 270 2.29 15.56 3.68
N GLY A 271 2.96 14.94 2.71
CA GLY A 271 2.34 14.44 1.48
C GLY A 271 2.16 12.93 1.44
N LEU A 272 1.11 12.46 0.77
CA LEU A 272 1.04 11.08 0.31
C LEU A 272 1.88 10.95 -0.97
N MET A 273 2.75 9.95 -1.02
CA MET A 273 3.58 9.58 -2.16
C MET A 273 3.39 8.10 -2.44
N GLY A 274 3.76 7.62 -3.62
CA GLY A 274 3.74 6.19 -3.86
C GLY A 274 3.31 5.78 -5.25
N HIS A 275 2.95 4.51 -5.34
CA HIS A 275 2.51 3.86 -6.57
C HIS A 275 1.06 3.38 -6.42
N PRO A 276 0.20 3.53 -7.43
CA PRO A 276 -1.14 2.96 -7.43
C PRO A 276 -1.10 1.43 -7.52
N HIS A 277 -2.24 0.79 -7.33
CA HIS A 277 -2.39 -0.67 -7.44
C HIS A 277 -1.92 -1.19 -8.81
N GLN A 278 -2.31 -0.50 -9.87
CA GLN A 278 -1.84 -0.78 -11.23
C GLN A 278 -1.23 0.49 -11.85
N SER A 279 -0.24 0.28 -12.69
CA SER A 279 0.53 1.38 -13.29
C SER A 279 -0.28 2.26 -14.26
N ASP A 280 -1.46 1.84 -14.68
CA ASP A 280 -2.39 2.55 -15.54
C ASP A 280 -3.61 3.13 -14.81
N ASP A 281 -3.68 2.99 -13.47
CA ASP A 281 -4.71 3.60 -12.63
C ASP A 281 -4.49 5.11 -12.44
N ILE A 282 -4.52 5.86 -13.53
CA ILE A 282 -4.23 7.30 -13.55
C ILE A 282 -5.23 8.10 -12.70
N GLU A 283 -6.48 7.63 -12.57
CA GLU A 283 -7.51 8.37 -11.84
C GLU A 283 -7.18 8.53 -10.34
N VAL A 284 -6.50 7.57 -9.73
CA VAL A 284 -6.14 7.64 -8.32
C VAL A 284 -4.93 8.53 -8.03
N GLU A 285 -4.15 8.88 -9.05
CA GLU A 285 -2.99 9.77 -8.92
C GLU A 285 -3.36 11.17 -8.36
N LYS A 286 -4.60 11.61 -8.50
CA LYS A 286 -5.11 12.85 -7.90
C LYS A 286 -5.03 12.90 -6.36
N TYR A 287 -4.90 11.77 -5.71
CA TYR A 287 -4.76 11.67 -4.25
C TYR A 287 -3.32 11.80 -3.77
N PHE A 288 -2.34 11.70 -4.66
CA PHE A 288 -0.93 11.80 -4.31
C PHE A 288 -0.45 13.26 -4.36
N ALA A 289 0.29 13.68 -3.34
CA ALA A 289 1.02 14.95 -3.37
C ALA A 289 2.23 14.88 -4.31
N VAL A 290 2.84 13.68 -4.39
CA VAL A 290 3.92 13.36 -5.34
C VAL A 290 3.54 12.04 -6.00
N PRO A 291 2.85 12.11 -7.16
CA PRO A 291 2.49 10.91 -7.92
C PRO A 291 3.74 10.26 -8.52
N GLY A 292 3.77 8.92 -8.54
CA GLY A 292 4.90 8.18 -9.07
C GLY A 292 4.46 6.92 -9.80
N PRO A 293 4.51 6.87 -11.14
CA PRO A 293 4.31 5.63 -11.87
C PRO A 293 5.49 4.69 -11.63
N VAL A 294 5.22 3.38 -11.62
CA VAL A 294 6.28 2.38 -11.52
C VAL A 294 7.16 2.44 -12.77
N SER A 295 8.47 2.62 -12.59
CA SER A 295 9.40 2.97 -13.67
C SER A 295 9.53 1.93 -14.80
N TYR A 296 9.23 0.67 -14.54
CA TYR A 296 9.30 -0.38 -15.58
C TYR A 296 8.18 -0.28 -16.64
N THR A 297 7.13 0.53 -16.44
CA THR A 297 6.15 0.83 -17.49
C THR A 297 6.77 1.60 -18.65
N HIS A 298 7.83 2.35 -18.41
CA HIS A 298 8.58 3.02 -19.47
C HIS A 298 9.53 2.08 -20.23
N LEU A 299 10.03 1.02 -19.60
CA LEU A 299 10.93 0.06 -20.23
C LEU A 299 10.20 -0.81 -21.25
N ARG A 300 8.93 -1.16 -21.02
CA ARG A 300 8.12 -1.92 -21.98
C ARG A 300 7.85 -1.16 -23.29
N ALA A 301 7.82 0.16 -23.26
CA ALA A 301 7.64 0.98 -24.47
C ALA A 301 8.85 0.98 -25.41
N HIS A 302 10.01 0.51 -24.95
CA HIS A 302 11.26 0.44 -25.73
C HIS A 302 11.64 -0.97 -26.17
N GLU A 303 10.89 -1.99 -25.73
CA GLU A 303 11.10 -3.40 -26.14
C GLU A 303 10.26 -3.81 -27.35
N THR A 304 9.45 -2.89 -27.90
CA THR A 304 8.74 -3.03 -29.18
C THR A 304 9.35 -2.11 -30.23
#